data_5c98c51e1bd0e379027892306f9defaa
#
_entry.id   5c98c51e1bd0e379027892306f9defaa
#
_cell.length_a   1.000
_cell.length_b   1.000
_cell.length_c   1.000
_cell.angle_alpha   90.00
_cell.angle_beta   90.00
_cell.angle_gamma   90.00
#
_symmetry.space_group_name_H-M   'P 1'
#
loop_
_entity.id
_entity.type
_entity.pdbx_description
1 polymer ?
#
loop_
_entity_poly.entity_id
_entity_poly.type
_entity_poly.pdbx_seq_one_letter_code
_entity_poly.pdbx_strand_id
1 'polypeptide(L)'
;MINKLLIILVISFQFLFINKLYSTELQFNANEIEVLDEGNETIAKNGSAYIKKDKISIKGSIIRYIKNKSLLIIKEGEVKKIDDNLKITSGVIEYSVNQSNLYFRDDVKINDNINNINIATDEINYNVEKQKIESLGNSEIRDNDGNIYRVSQFEYNIKSKVIKLNNLEVLDIYKNVFKIEMAFLDLMKKELIAKDVGLNFKISGNSENEPRLKGLSLVSNEENTIVKKGTFTFCKKREKCPPWEMSAEEIKHDKKKKTIYYKNASLKIYDKKVFYFPKFFHPDPTVDRQSGFLIPKLQDNSTTGLSLNLPYFIVLAENKDITLSPRFFAEDKLLIQSEFRQKNRNSDHEIDLSQYFSSDESTKGHLFYNLNKNYKNDNFDEVELNIKLEQVSDETYLKAYKIESPIINNTSNLTNSLGINLFGEKVSISSNLDIYENLSKQDSDKYEYVPNFSFSKILNENNTFKSKGYYKNYNTNITEKVLINNFEFDSSPKFLNNGVVNEKKFLIKNVN
;
A
#
# COMPACT_ATOMS: atom_id res chain seq x y z
N MET A 1 -79.87 -49.11 -28.94
CA MET A 1 -79.10 -48.56 -27.84
C MET A 1 -77.67 -48.23 -28.27
N ILE A 2 -77.06 -48.84 -29.24
CA ILE A 2 -75.66 -48.65 -29.67
C ILE A 2 -75.42 -47.33 -30.36
N ASN A 3 -76.40 -46.79 -31.14
CA ASN A 3 -76.20 -45.52 -31.85
C ASN A 3 -76.23 -44.26 -30.95
N LYS A 4 -76.83 -44.28 -29.75
CA LYS A 4 -76.81 -43.15 -28.80
C LYS A 4 -75.52 -43.13 -28.00
N LEU A 5 -74.86 -44.27 -27.77
CA LEU A 5 -73.61 -44.38 -27.08
C LEU A 5 -72.43 -43.86 -27.96
N LEU A 6 -72.48 -44.10 -29.27
CA LEU A 6 -71.48 -43.63 -30.22
C LEU A 6 -71.54 -42.12 -30.42
N ILE A 7 -72.74 -41.52 -30.41
CA ILE A 7 -72.89 -40.03 -30.50
C ILE A 7 -72.37 -39.33 -29.21
N ILE A 8 -72.62 -39.93 -28.02
CA ILE A 8 -72.12 -39.41 -26.77
C ILE A 8 -70.58 -39.52 -26.70
N LEU A 9 -69.98 -40.59 -27.21
CA LEU A 9 -68.57 -40.80 -27.28
C LEU A 9 -67.87 -39.83 -28.26
N VAL A 10 -68.48 -39.52 -29.41
CA VAL A 10 -67.96 -38.54 -30.38
C VAL A 10 -68.09 -37.12 -29.84
N ILE A 11 -69.15 -36.77 -29.14
CA ILE A 11 -69.32 -35.45 -28.51
C ILE A 11 -68.35 -35.31 -27.32
N SER A 12 -68.14 -36.33 -26.51
CA SER A 12 -67.13 -36.29 -25.42
C SER A 12 -65.72 -36.22 -25.95
N PHE A 13 -65.39 -36.80 -27.08
CA PHE A 13 -64.10 -36.72 -27.74
C PHE A 13 -63.88 -35.36 -28.40
N GLN A 14 -64.90 -34.68 -28.90
CA GLN A 14 -64.78 -33.28 -29.36
C GLN A 14 -64.67 -32.31 -28.21
N PHE A 15 -65.25 -32.58 -27.01
CA PHE A 15 -65.06 -31.75 -25.83
C PHE A 15 -63.68 -31.89 -25.18
N LEU A 16 -62.94 -32.97 -25.39
CA LEU A 16 -61.55 -33.16 -24.94
C LEU A 16 -60.58 -32.48 -25.82
N PHE A 17 -60.92 -31.98 -27.00
CA PHE A 17 -60.03 -31.19 -27.88
C PHE A 17 -60.23 -29.69 -27.80
N ILE A 18 -61.21 -29.19 -27.01
CA ILE A 18 -61.46 -27.75 -26.90
C ILE A 18 -61.10 -27.22 -25.50
N ASN A 19 -59.94 -27.43 -25.03
CA ASN A 19 -59.40 -26.58 -23.93
C ASN A 19 -57.88 -26.69 -23.82
N LYS A 20 -57.17 -26.51 -24.93
CA LYS A 20 -55.90 -25.74 -24.77
C LYS A 20 -56.30 -24.27 -24.81
N LEU A 21 -56.81 -23.74 -23.71
CA LEU A 21 -56.73 -22.34 -23.43
C LEU A 21 -55.24 -21.99 -23.46
N TYR A 22 -54.79 -21.35 -24.53
CA TYR A 22 -53.50 -20.68 -24.56
C TYR A 22 -53.56 -19.62 -23.47
N SER A 23 -53.11 -19.98 -22.28
CA SER A 23 -52.73 -18.97 -21.29
C SER A 23 -51.79 -18.01 -22.00
N THR A 24 -52.21 -16.77 -22.15
CA THR A 24 -51.40 -15.73 -22.77
C THR A 24 -50.09 -15.68 -22.00
N GLU A 25 -49.00 -16.19 -22.59
CA GLU A 25 -47.66 -16.24 -21.97
C GLU A 25 -47.14 -14.83 -21.67
N LEU A 26 -47.76 -13.79 -22.26
CA LEU A 26 -47.36 -12.38 -22.21
C LEU A 26 -48.54 -11.52 -21.76
N GLN A 27 -48.33 -10.75 -20.69
CA GLN A 27 -49.32 -9.83 -20.13
C GLN A 27 -48.75 -8.38 -20.19
N PHE A 28 -49.51 -7.46 -20.78
CA PHE A 28 -49.18 -6.04 -20.85
C PHE A 28 -49.97 -5.24 -19.83
N ASN A 29 -49.28 -4.26 -19.21
CA ASN A 29 -49.88 -3.21 -18.40
C ASN A 29 -49.23 -1.88 -18.80
N ALA A 30 -49.95 -0.98 -19.49
CA ALA A 30 -49.42 0.28 -20.00
C ALA A 30 -50.49 1.37 -20.00
N ASN A 31 -50.04 2.62 -20.06
CA ASN A 31 -50.92 3.77 -20.11
C ASN A 31 -51.66 3.85 -21.47
N GLU A 32 -51.02 3.41 -22.54
CA GLU A 32 -51.56 3.45 -23.89
C GLU A 32 -51.13 2.15 -24.62
N ILE A 33 -52.07 1.50 -25.31
CA ILE A 33 -51.79 0.30 -26.09
C ILE A 33 -52.40 0.49 -27.47
N GLU A 34 -51.55 0.46 -28.50
CA GLU A 34 -51.96 0.45 -29.91
C GLU A 34 -51.75 -0.93 -30.52
N VAL A 35 -52.73 -1.40 -31.28
CA VAL A 35 -52.67 -2.66 -32.00
C VAL A 35 -52.69 -2.37 -33.51
N LEU A 36 -51.65 -2.74 -34.21
CA LEU A 36 -51.41 -2.48 -35.62
C LEU A 36 -51.31 -3.80 -36.40
N ASP A 37 -51.29 -3.70 -37.72
CA ASP A 37 -51.08 -4.81 -38.64
C ASP A 37 -51.99 -6.03 -38.32
N GLU A 38 -53.32 -5.76 -38.26
CA GLU A 38 -54.34 -6.77 -37.97
C GLU A 38 -54.07 -7.62 -36.73
N GLY A 39 -53.41 -7.05 -35.73
CA GLY A 39 -53.08 -7.72 -34.48
C GLY A 39 -51.71 -8.43 -34.48
N ASN A 40 -50.90 -8.26 -35.51
CA ASN A 40 -49.54 -8.79 -35.55
C ASN A 40 -48.54 -7.92 -34.75
N GLU A 41 -48.81 -6.63 -34.65
CA GLU A 41 -47.97 -5.70 -33.91
C GLU A 41 -48.73 -5.04 -32.76
N THR A 42 -48.15 -5.02 -31.55
CA THR A 42 -48.67 -4.31 -30.37
C THR A 42 -47.63 -3.36 -29.84
N ILE A 43 -48.00 -2.11 -29.68
CA ILE A 43 -47.12 -1.05 -29.10
C ILE A 43 -47.73 -0.60 -27.78
N ALA A 44 -46.98 -0.75 -26.68
CA ALA A 44 -47.37 -0.27 -25.36
C ALA A 44 -46.44 0.88 -24.95
N LYS A 45 -46.98 2.02 -24.53
CA LYS A 45 -46.23 3.21 -24.11
C LYS A 45 -46.23 3.33 -22.59
N ASN A 46 -45.08 3.63 -22.00
CA ASN A 46 -44.89 3.81 -20.55
C ASN A 46 -45.51 2.64 -19.75
N GLY A 47 -45.09 1.44 -20.05
CA GLY A 47 -45.74 0.24 -19.52
C GLY A 47 -44.77 -0.83 -19.06
N SER A 48 -45.39 -2.00 -18.76
CA SER A 48 -44.68 -3.21 -18.41
C SER A 48 -45.24 -4.41 -19.12
N ALA A 49 -44.39 -5.38 -19.41
CA ALA A 49 -44.76 -6.69 -19.89
C ALA A 49 -44.29 -7.76 -18.89
N TYR A 50 -45.16 -8.68 -18.53
CA TYR A 50 -44.86 -9.83 -17.69
C TYR A 50 -44.83 -11.10 -18.52
N ILE A 51 -43.72 -11.81 -18.48
CA ILE A 51 -43.54 -13.08 -19.17
C ILE A 51 -43.64 -14.20 -18.15
N LYS A 52 -44.77 -14.90 -18.16
CA LYS A 52 -45.10 -15.94 -17.17
C LYS A 52 -44.16 -17.12 -17.22
N LYS A 53 -43.79 -17.57 -18.43
CA LYS A 53 -42.88 -18.70 -18.64
C LYS A 53 -41.55 -18.49 -17.97
N ASP A 54 -40.97 -17.33 -18.12
CA ASP A 54 -39.61 -17.01 -17.67
C ASP A 54 -39.59 -16.27 -16.34
N LYS A 55 -40.77 -15.92 -15.79
CA LYS A 55 -40.96 -15.12 -14.56
C LYS A 55 -40.21 -13.78 -14.59
N ILE A 56 -40.26 -13.13 -15.75
CA ILE A 56 -39.58 -11.85 -16.00
C ILE A 56 -40.59 -10.73 -16.07
N SER A 57 -40.32 -9.62 -15.41
CA SER A 57 -41.01 -8.34 -15.58
C SER A 57 -40.12 -7.39 -16.36
N ILE A 58 -40.61 -6.88 -17.46
CA ILE A 58 -39.93 -5.90 -18.31
C ILE A 58 -40.72 -4.60 -18.24
N LYS A 59 -40.03 -3.46 -17.92
CA LYS A 59 -40.60 -2.13 -18.00
C LYS A 59 -39.87 -1.35 -19.10
N GLY A 60 -40.55 -0.41 -19.75
CA GLY A 60 -39.94 0.43 -20.77
C GLY A 60 -40.76 1.64 -21.14
N SER A 61 -40.16 2.62 -21.76
CA SER A 61 -40.84 3.79 -22.32
C SER A 61 -41.67 3.41 -23.52
N ILE A 62 -41.19 2.50 -24.36
CA ILE A 62 -41.91 1.91 -25.50
C ILE A 62 -41.64 0.40 -25.51
N ILE A 63 -42.71 -0.41 -25.54
CA ILE A 63 -42.64 -1.87 -25.69
C ILE A 63 -43.36 -2.24 -26.98
N ARG A 64 -42.64 -2.77 -27.96
CA ARG A 64 -43.18 -3.21 -29.27
C ARG A 64 -43.12 -4.73 -29.35
N TYR A 65 -44.24 -5.39 -29.48
CA TYR A 65 -44.33 -6.83 -29.66
C TYR A 65 -44.71 -7.16 -31.10
N ILE A 66 -43.89 -7.98 -31.77
CA ILE A 66 -44.12 -8.50 -33.12
C ILE A 66 -44.47 -9.99 -33.02
N LYS A 67 -45.75 -10.29 -33.15
CA LYS A 67 -46.32 -11.61 -32.86
C LYS A 67 -45.77 -12.72 -33.77
N ASN A 68 -45.70 -12.49 -35.09
CA ASN A 68 -45.20 -13.46 -36.06
C ASN A 68 -43.70 -13.78 -35.87
N LYS A 69 -42.92 -12.90 -35.24
CA LYS A 69 -41.53 -13.10 -34.90
C LYS A 69 -41.33 -13.53 -33.44
N SER A 70 -42.41 -13.53 -32.63
CA SER A 70 -42.35 -13.74 -31.18
C SER A 70 -41.23 -12.86 -30.51
N LEU A 71 -41.14 -11.59 -30.93
CA LEU A 71 -40.10 -10.68 -30.56
C LEU A 71 -40.67 -9.44 -29.86
N LEU A 72 -40.12 -9.12 -28.65
CA LEU A 72 -40.35 -7.83 -28.01
C LEU A 72 -39.11 -6.93 -28.20
N ILE A 73 -39.33 -5.67 -28.53
CA ILE A 73 -38.32 -4.63 -28.62
C ILE A 73 -38.71 -3.54 -27.64
N ILE A 74 -37.83 -3.22 -26.70
CA ILE A 74 -38.08 -2.29 -25.62
C ILE A 74 -37.06 -1.16 -25.69
N LYS A 75 -37.50 0.10 -25.56
CA LYS A 75 -36.66 1.26 -25.42
C LYS A 75 -36.61 1.75 -23.97
N GLU A 76 -35.42 2.17 -23.50
CA GLU A 76 -35.17 2.62 -22.14
C GLU A 76 -35.76 1.64 -21.13
N GLY A 77 -35.27 0.40 -21.20
CA GLY A 77 -35.89 -0.72 -20.53
C GLY A 77 -35.20 -1.15 -19.23
N GLU A 78 -36.03 -1.75 -18.36
CA GLU A 78 -35.61 -2.42 -17.13
C GLU A 78 -36.19 -3.84 -17.12
N VAL A 79 -35.33 -4.82 -16.91
CA VAL A 79 -35.70 -6.22 -16.69
C VAL A 79 -35.45 -6.60 -15.25
N LYS A 80 -36.48 -7.17 -14.61
CA LYS A 80 -36.38 -7.80 -13.28
C LYS A 80 -36.72 -9.26 -13.37
N LYS A 81 -35.85 -10.13 -12.91
CA LYS A 81 -36.16 -11.53 -12.65
C LYS A 81 -36.56 -11.66 -11.18
N ILE A 82 -37.81 -12.15 -10.96
CA ILE A 82 -38.45 -12.09 -9.62
C ILE A 82 -37.73 -13.00 -8.63
N ASP A 83 -37.29 -14.18 -9.06
CA ASP A 83 -36.66 -15.18 -8.17
C ASP A 83 -35.21 -14.86 -7.77
N ASP A 84 -34.49 -14.08 -8.58
CA ASP A 84 -33.02 -13.89 -8.42
C ASP A 84 -32.63 -12.49 -7.93
N ASN A 85 -33.60 -11.59 -7.73
CA ASN A 85 -33.35 -10.16 -7.36
C ASN A 85 -32.35 -9.45 -8.29
N LEU A 86 -32.26 -9.94 -9.54
CA LEU A 86 -31.42 -9.44 -10.60
C LEU A 86 -32.17 -8.32 -11.36
N LYS A 87 -31.53 -7.17 -11.48
CA LYS A 87 -32.04 -6.02 -12.22
C LYS A 87 -31.07 -5.66 -13.35
N ILE A 88 -31.58 -5.57 -14.58
CA ILE A 88 -30.80 -5.16 -15.74
C ILE A 88 -31.51 -3.96 -16.41
N THR A 89 -30.77 -2.90 -16.69
CA THR A 89 -31.26 -1.72 -17.41
C THR A 89 -30.43 -1.49 -18.66
N SER A 90 -31.03 -1.00 -19.74
CA SER A 90 -30.35 -0.60 -20.97
C SER A 90 -31.19 0.33 -21.84
N GLY A 91 -30.55 0.96 -22.81
CA GLY A 91 -31.25 1.80 -23.81
C GLY A 91 -32.15 0.99 -24.72
N VAL A 92 -31.75 -0.21 -25.13
CA VAL A 92 -32.54 -1.10 -25.98
C VAL A 92 -32.46 -2.54 -25.47
N ILE A 93 -33.63 -3.20 -25.42
CA ILE A 93 -33.78 -4.63 -25.07
C ILE A 93 -34.55 -5.34 -26.18
N GLU A 94 -34.02 -6.45 -26.64
CA GLU A 94 -34.70 -7.35 -27.55
C GLU A 94 -34.90 -8.69 -26.85
N TYR A 95 -36.15 -9.13 -26.72
CA TYR A 95 -36.50 -10.42 -26.12
C TYR A 95 -37.15 -11.37 -27.12
N SER A 96 -36.48 -12.48 -27.40
CA SER A 96 -37.03 -13.61 -28.17
C SER A 96 -37.79 -14.54 -27.25
N VAL A 97 -39.11 -14.50 -27.31
CA VAL A 97 -39.99 -15.28 -26.44
C VAL A 97 -39.76 -16.80 -26.63
N ASN A 98 -39.60 -17.23 -27.88
CA ASN A 98 -39.46 -18.66 -28.22
C ASN A 98 -38.10 -19.23 -27.72
N GLN A 99 -37.07 -18.43 -27.68
CA GLN A 99 -35.71 -18.81 -27.30
C GLN A 99 -35.39 -18.50 -25.83
N SER A 100 -36.31 -17.83 -25.12
CA SER A 100 -36.08 -17.32 -23.76
C SER A 100 -34.75 -16.55 -23.66
N ASN A 101 -34.47 -15.70 -24.67
CA ASN A 101 -33.18 -14.99 -24.81
C ASN A 101 -33.42 -13.50 -24.90
N LEU A 102 -32.69 -12.75 -24.04
CA LEU A 102 -32.69 -11.29 -23.99
C LEU A 102 -31.33 -10.77 -24.51
N TYR A 103 -31.41 -9.87 -25.46
CA TYR A 103 -30.25 -9.11 -25.94
C TYR A 103 -30.39 -7.65 -25.49
N PHE A 104 -29.38 -7.13 -24.82
CA PHE A 104 -29.34 -5.77 -24.29
C PHE A 104 -28.22 -4.99 -24.96
N ARG A 105 -28.46 -3.74 -25.30
CA ARG A 105 -27.47 -2.82 -25.83
C ARG A 105 -27.73 -1.39 -25.37
N ASP A 106 -26.70 -0.55 -25.50
CA ASP A 106 -26.68 0.86 -25.13
C ASP A 106 -26.77 1.08 -23.59
N ASP A 107 -25.63 1.33 -22.95
CA ASP A 107 -25.45 1.61 -21.52
C ASP A 107 -26.09 0.54 -20.61
N VAL A 108 -25.65 -0.71 -20.78
CA VAL A 108 -26.18 -1.84 -20.02
C VAL A 108 -25.63 -1.83 -18.59
N LYS A 109 -26.53 -1.85 -17.60
CA LYS A 109 -26.18 -1.95 -16.17
C LYS A 109 -26.90 -3.15 -15.55
N ILE A 110 -26.10 -4.02 -14.92
CA ILE A 110 -26.57 -5.20 -14.20
C ILE A 110 -26.33 -4.96 -12.71
N ASN A 111 -27.40 -5.02 -11.92
CA ASN A 111 -27.32 -4.95 -10.46
C ASN A 111 -27.77 -6.29 -9.88
N ASP A 112 -26.84 -7.01 -9.25
CA ASP A 112 -27.12 -8.19 -8.46
C ASP A 112 -27.05 -7.83 -6.97
N ASN A 113 -28.20 -7.53 -6.39
CA ASN A 113 -28.30 -7.08 -5.00
C ASN A 113 -28.03 -8.21 -3.98
N ILE A 114 -28.13 -9.47 -4.38
CA ILE A 114 -27.84 -10.61 -3.48
C ILE A 114 -26.33 -10.76 -3.32
N ASN A 115 -25.58 -10.62 -4.42
CA ASN A 115 -24.13 -10.79 -4.43
C ASN A 115 -23.39 -9.44 -4.34
N ASN A 116 -24.12 -8.32 -4.26
CA ASN A 116 -23.57 -6.96 -4.15
C ASN A 116 -22.59 -6.61 -5.27
N ILE A 117 -22.97 -6.91 -6.51
CA ILE A 117 -22.17 -6.67 -7.70
C ILE A 117 -22.89 -5.74 -8.66
N ASN A 118 -22.15 -4.75 -9.15
CA ASN A 118 -22.60 -3.86 -10.22
C ASN A 118 -21.72 -4.06 -11.45
N ILE A 119 -22.33 -4.32 -12.61
CA ILE A 119 -21.64 -4.52 -13.89
C ILE A 119 -22.14 -3.45 -14.86
N ALA A 120 -21.22 -2.78 -15.52
CA ALA A 120 -21.47 -1.86 -16.63
C ALA A 120 -20.79 -2.39 -17.90
N THR A 121 -21.51 -2.37 -19.01
CA THR A 121 -21.04 -2.86 -20.31
C THR A 121 -21.90 -2.27 -21.44
N ASP A 122 -21.47 -2.40 -22.68
CA ASP A 122 -22.23 -1.90 -23.81
C ASP A 122 -23.30 -2.89 -24.28
N GLU A 123 -22.98 -4.19 -24.28
CA GLU A 123 -23.85 -5.23 -24.83
C GLU A 123 -23.76 -6.53 -24.03
N ILE A 124 -24.92 -7.18 -23.81
CA ILE A 124 -24.98 -8.54 -23.24
C ILE A 124 -26.03 -9.39 -23.91
N ASN A 125 -25.82 -10.69 -23.82
CA ASN A 125 -26.80 -11.72 -24.12
C ASN A 125 -27.16 -12.46 -22.85
N TYR A 126 -28.47 -12.50 -22.50
CA TYR A 126 -28.97 -13.23 -21.31
C TYR A 126 -29.92 -14.36 -21.75
N ASN A 127 -29.45 -15.58 -21.63
CA ASN A 127 -30.28 -16.76 -21.79
C ASN A 127 -30.95 -17.12 -20.47
N VAL A 128 -32.25 -16.91 -20.37
CA VAL A 128 -33.01 -17.07 -19.13
C VAL A 128 -33.14 -18.54 -18.71
N GLU A 129 -33.32 -19.43 -19.66
CA GLU A 129 -33.46 -20.89 -19.41
C GLU A 129 -32.16 -21.48 -18.85
N LYS A 130 -31.01 -21.09 -19.44
CA LYS A 130 -29.68 -21.50 -18.99
C LYS A 130 -29.19 -20.70 -17.77
N GLN A 131 -29.89 -19.64 -17.40
CA GLN A 131 -29.49 -18.70 -16.35
C GLN A 131 -28.04 -18.16 -16.55
N LYS A 132 -27.72 -17.75 -17.78
CA LYS A 132 -26.39 -17.36 -18.21
C LYS A 132 -26.40 -16.00 -18.88
N ILE A 133 -25.55 -15.09 -18.42
CA ILE A 133 -25.29 -13.78 -19.02
C ILE A 133 -23.89 -13.79 -19.62
N GLU A 134 -23.77 -13.31 -20.85
CA GLU A 134 -22.50 -13.15 -21.57
C GLU A 134 -22.35 -11.73 -22.06
N SER A 135 -21.20 -11.09 -21.80
CA SER A 135 -20.88 -9.80 -22.41
C SER A 135 -20.33 -10.02 -23.82
N LEU A 136 -20.65 -9.09 -24.72
CA LEU A 136 -20.15 -9.08 -26.09
C LEU A 136 -19.00 -8.07 -26.30
N GLY A 137 -18.62 -7.35 -25.24
CA GLY A 137 -17.56 -6.33 -25.26
C GLY A 137 -16.95 -6.07 -23.90
N ASN A 138 -16.14 -5.01 -23.82
CA ASN A 138 -15.48 -4.59 -22.58
C ASN A 138 -16.50 -4.28 -21.50
N SER A 139 -16.18 -4.71 -20.30
CA SER A 139 -17.07 -4.56 -19.16
C SER A 139 -16.29 -4.13 -17.91
N GLU A 140 -16.95 -3.34 -17.05
CA GLU A 140 -16.45 -2.96 -15.74
C GLU A 140 -17.36 -3.52 -14.65
N ILE A 141 -16.78 -4.26 -13.72
CA ILE A 141 -17.46 -4.84 -12.57
C ILE A 141 -16.95 -4.15 -11.33
N ARG A 142 -17.83 -3.75 -10.43
CA ARG A 142 -17.48 -3.16 -9.13
C ARG A 142 -18.10 -3.98 -8.01
N ASP A 143 -17.28 -4.33 -7.03
CA ASP A 143 -17.74 -4.94 -5.78
C ASP A 143 -18.01 -3.87 -4.70
N ASN A 144 -18.59 -4.29 -3.59
CA ASN A 144 -18.90 -3.39 -2.47
C ASN A 144 -17.64 -2.91 -1.72
N ASP A 145 -16.53 -3.63 -1.84
CA ASP A 145 -15.27 -3.27 -1.20
C ASP A 145 -14.53 -2.15 -1.97
N GLY A 146 -15.05 -1.76 -3.15
CA GLY A 146 -14.50 -0.69 -3.98
C GLY A 146 -13.45 -1.16 -4.99
N ASN A 147 -13.26 -2.47 -5.18
CA ASN A 147 -12.40 -2.99 -6.22
C ASN A 147 -13.08 -2.86 -7.59
N ILE A 148 -12.27 -2.57 -8.61
CA ILE A 148 -12.73 -2.41 -10.00
C ILE A 148 -12.09 -3.52 -10.84
N TYR A 149 -12.95 -4.29 -11.53
CA TYR A 149 -12.56 -5.37 -12.42
C TYR A 149 -12.91 -4.96 -13.86
N ARG A 150 -11.90 -4.74 -14.70
CA ARG A 150 -12.07 -4.47 -16.13
C ARG A 150 -11.76 -5.72 -16.91
N VAL A 151 -12.67 -6.11 -17.78
CA VAL A 151 -12.57 -7.36 -18.56
C VAL A 151 -12.91 -7.12 -20.02
N SER A 152 -12.29 -7.88 -20.92
CA SER A 152 -12.68 -7.85 -22.34
C SER A 152 -14.01 -8.57 -22.58
N GLN A 153 -14.28 -9.62 -21.80
CA GLN A 153 -15.51 -10.40 -21.85
C GLN A 153 -15.73 -11.09 -20.52
N PHE A 154 -17.01 -11.24 -20.13
CA PHE A 154 -17.39 -12.09 -19.00
C PHE A 154 -18.53 -13.04 -19.36
N GLU A 155 -18.62 -14.13 -18.59
CA GLU A 155 -19.71 -15.09 -18.60
C GLU A 155 -20.17 -15.30 -17.15
N TYR A 156 -21.39 -14.87 -16.82
CA TYR A 156 -21.97 -15.02 -15.48
C TYR A 156 -23.02 -16.13 -15.47
N ASN A 157 -22.75 -17.20 -14.75
CA ASN A 157 -23.70 -18.24 -14.47
C ASN A 157 -24.42 -17.91 -13.15
N ILE A 158 -25.69 -17.49 -13.27
CA ILE A 158 -26.50 -17.01 -12.14
C ILE A 158 -26.79 -18.15 -11.16
N LYS A 159 -26.97 -19.39 -11.65
CA LYS A 159 -27.30 -20.57 -10.83
C LYS A 159 -26.10 -20.98 -9.95
N SER A 160 -24.92 -21.08 -10.52
CA SER A 160 -23.71 -21.46 -9.79
C SER A 160 -23.04 -20.27 -9.07
N LYS A 161 -23.48 -19.03 -9.34
CA LYS A 161 -22.89 -17.79 -8.81
C LYS A 161 -21.41 -17.63 -9.16
N VAL A 162 -21.01 -18.11 -10.34
CA VAL A 162 -19.64 -18.04 -10.84
C VAL A 162 -19.57 -17.12 -12.05
N ILE A 163 -18.61 -16.21 -12.04
CA ILE A 163 -18.29 -15.33 -13.18
C ILE A 163 -16.95 -15.76 -13.77
N LYS A 164 -16.92 -16.12 -15.03
CA LYS A 164 -15.70 -16.32 -15.81
C LYS A 164 -15.31 -14.97 -16.43
N LEU A 165 -14.04 -14.61 -16.33
CA LEU A 165 -13.49 -13.32 -16.72
C LEU A 165 -12.30 -13.54 -17.65
N ASN A 166 -12.28 -12.88 -18.80
CA ASN A 166 -11.19 -12.96 -19.78
C ASN A 166 -10.46 -11.60 -19.87
N ASN A 167 -9.13 -11.64 -19.94
CA ASN A 167 -8.25 -10.44 -19.95
C ASN A 167 -8.62 -9.47 -18.82
N LEU A 168 -8.61 -9.98 -17.60
CA LEU A 168 -9.00 -9.26 -16.40
C LEU A 168 -7.87 -8.33 -15.95
N GLU A 169 -8.22 -7.06 -15.74
CA GLU A 169 -7.42 -6.10 -14.97
C GLU A 169 -8.18 -5.73 -13.70
N VAL A 170 -7.61 -6.01 -12.52
CA VAL A 170 -8.17 -5.60 -11.23
C VAL A 170 -7.42 -4.40 -10.70
N LEU A 171 -8.14 -3.36 -10.34
CA LEU A 171 -7.63 -2.25 -9.53
C LEU A 171 -8.23 -2.37 -8.13
N ASP A 172 -7.39 -2.71 -7.13
CA ASP A 172 -7.85 -2.81 -5.76
C ASP A 172 -7.90 -1.43 -5.05
N ILE A 173 -8.47 -1.41 -3.85
CA ILE A 173 -8.61 -0.19 -3.02
C ILE A 173 -7.25 0.45 -2.68
N TYR A 174 -6.17 -0.33 -2.68
CA TYR A 174 -4.81 0.13 -2.44
C TYR A 174 -4.11 0.60 -3.72
N LYS A 175 -4.82 0.61 -4.86
CA LYS A 175 -4.33 0.95 -6.21
C LYS A 175 -3.30 -0.03 -6.76
N ASN A 176 -3.25 -1.27 -6.26
CA ASN A 176 -2.50 -2.34 -6.90
C ASN A 176 -3.21 -2.77 -8.18
N VAL A 177 -2.42 -3.11 -9.20
CA VAL A 177 -2.96 -3.54 -10.50
C VAL A 177 -2.60 -5.01 -10.74
N PHE A 178 -3.63 -5.84 -10.88
CA PHE A 178 -3.53 -7.25 -11.26
C PHE A 178 -3.87 -7.39 -12.75
N LYS A 179 -3.05 -8.09 -13.50
CA LYS A 179 -3.33 -8.47 -14.89
C LYS A 179 -3.39 -9.98 -14.98
N ILE A 180 -4.50 -10.50 -15.48
CA ILE A 180 -4.85 -11.91 -15.45
C ILE A 180 -5.44 -12.29 -16.79
N GLU A 181 -4.93 -13.34 -17.43
CA GLU A 181 -5.46 -13.77 -18.72
C GLU A 181 -6.86 -14.36 -18.59
N MET A 182 -7.07 -15.24 -17.61
CA MET A 182 -8.36 -15.87 -17.33
C MET A 182 -8.56 -16.06 -15.83
N ALA A 183 -9.77 -15.72 -15.35
CA ALA A 183 -10.15 -15.91 -13.96
C ALA A 183 -11.59 -16.43 -13.83
N PHE A 184 -11.86 -17.08 -12.69
CA PHE A 184 -13.19 -17.46 -12.22
C PHE A 184 -13.40 -16.82 -10.85
N LEU A 185 -14.45 -16.03 -10.72
CA LEU A 185 -14.87 -15.41 -9.46
C LEU A 185 -16.09 -16.20 -8.93
N ASP A 186 -15.89 -16.93 -7.83
CA ASP A 186 -16.96 -17.62 -7.10
C ASP A 186 -17.53 -16.66 -6.05
N LEU A 187 -18.74 -16.17 -6.29
CA LEU A 187 -19.41 -15.19 -5.43
C LEU A 187 -19.86 -15.77 -4.09
N MET A 188 -20.14 -17.09 -4.06
CA MET A 188 -20.54 -17.78 -2.83
C MET A 188 -19.38 -17.95 -1.86
N LYS A 189 -18.21 -18.31 -2.39
CA LYS A 189 -16.99 -18.52 -1.61
C LYS A 189 -16.17 -17.25 -1.46
N LYS A 190 -16.50 -16.19 -2.20
CA LYS A 190 -15.71 -14.98 -2.34
C LYS A 190 -14.26 -15.30 -2.73
N GLU A 191 -14.11 -16.18 -3.69
CA GLU A 191 -12.82 -16.72 -4.12
C GLU A 191 -12.56 -16.42 -5.60
N LEU A 192 -11.38 -15.89 -5.89
CA LEU A 192 -10.86 -15.68 -7.24
C LEU A 192 -9.82 -16.76 -7.55
N ILE A 193 -10.10 -17.55 -8.60
CA ILE A 193 -9.15 -18.52 -9.14
C ILE A 193 -8.70 -18.01 -10.52
N ALA A 194 -7.38 -17.91 -10.71
CA ALA A 194 -6.83 -17.31 -11.93
C ALA A 194 -5.64 -18.07 -12.48
N LYS A 195 -5.39 -17.88 -13.77
CA LYS A 195 -4.26 -18.43 -14.52
C LYS A 195 -3.49 -17.29 -15.18
N ASP A 196 -2.14 -17.46 -15.27
CA ASP A 196 -1.22 -16.52 -15.91
C ASP A 196 -1.35 -15.09 -15.34
N VAL A 197 -0.92 -14.97 -14.08
CA VAL A 197 -1.13 -13.77 -13.25
C VAL A 197 0.09 -12.88 -13.23
N GLY A 198 -0.10 -11.58 -13.46
CA GLY A 198 0.86 -10.52 -13.17
C GLY A 198 0.29 -9.53 -12.16
N LEU A 199 1.01 -9.25 -11.10
CA LEU A 199 0.65 -8.30 -10.06
C LEU A 199 1.70 -7.21 -9.96
N ASN A 200 1.29 -5.95 -10.05
CA ASN A 200 2.12 -4.79 -9.78
C ASN A 200 1.60 -4.09 -8.52
N PHE A 201 2.44 -4.03 -7.49
CA PHE A 201 2.12 -3.33 -6.26
C PHE A 201 2.39 -1.84 -6.41
N LYS A 202 1.49 -1.00 -5.93
CA LYS A 202 1.73 0.43 -5.87
C LYS A 202 2.32 0.79 -4.52
N ILE A 203 3.51 1.42 -4.52
CA ILE A 203 4.15 1.95 -3.31
C ILE A 203 3.79 3.43 -3.16
N SER A 204 3.53 3.85 -1.93
CA SER A 204 3.39 5.27 -1.58
C SER A 204 4.75 5.97 -1.65
N GLY A 205 4.83 7.08 -2.38
CA GLY A 205 6.04 7.89 -2.54
C GLY A 205 6.73 7.74 -3.90
N ASN A 206 7.81 8.52 -4.11
CA ASN A 206 8.63 8.53 -5.33
C ASN A 206 9.62 7.35 -5.39
N SER A 207 9.20 6.14 -5.08
CA SER A 207 10.06 4.97 -5.23
C SER A 207 10.26 4.66 -6.71
N GLU A 208 11.51 4.64 -7.15
CA GLU A 208 11.88 4.18 -8.50
C GLU A 208 11.76 2.66 -8.65
N ASN A 209 11.49 1.94 -7.57
CA ASN A 209 11.33 0.50 -7.54
C ASN A 209 9.86 0.13 -7.76
N GLU A 210 9.64 -0.87 -8.59
CA GLU A 210 8.32 -1.39 -8.95
C GLU A 210 8.21 -2.86 -8.50
N PRO A 211 7.71 -3.13 -7.28
CA PRO A 211 7.50 -4.50 -6.84
C PRO A 211 6.46 -5.18 -7.71
N ARG A 212 6.80 -6.35 -8.20
CA ARG A 212 5.93 -7.15 -9.06
C ARG A 212 6.05 -8.63 -8.80
N LEU A 213 4.93 -9.30 -8.94
CA LEU A 213 4.79 -10.75 -8.81
C LEU A 213 4.22 -11.31 -10.10
N LYS A 214 4.76 -12.39 -10.59
CA LYS A 214 4.20 -13.20 -11.67
C LYS A 214 3.95 -14.60 -11.17
N GLY A 215 2.95 -15.29 -11.69
CA GLY A 215 2.66 -16.66 -11.32
C GLY A 215 1.85 -17.41 -12.35
N LEU A 216 1.94 -18.75 -12.34
CA LEU A 216 1.20 -19.60 -13.24
C LEU A 216 -0.28 -19.68 -12.87
N SER A 217 -0.59 -19.71 -11.57
CA SER A 217 -1.95 -19.70 -11.07
C SER A 217 -2.06 -18.95 -9.75
N LEU A 218 -3.24 -18.43 -9.48
CA LEU A 218 -3.57 -17.70 -8.26
C LEU A 218 -4.89 -18.22 -7.71
N VAL A 219 -4.96 -18.36 -6.39
CA VAL A 219 -6.20 -18.51 -5.62
C VAL A 219 -6.20 -17.43 -4.56
N SER A 220 -7.22 -16.57 -4.57
CA SER A 220 -7.34 -15.44 -3.63
C SER A 220 -8.72 -15.43 -3.00
N ASN A 221 -8.77 -15.31 -1.68
CA ASN A 221 -9.97 -15.10 -0.89
C ASN A 221 -9.77 -13.94 0.10
N GLU A 222 -10.70 -13.73 1.04
CA GLU A 222 -10.61 -12.65 2.05
C GLU A 222 -9.36 -12.73 2.93
N GLU A 223 -8.87 -13.93 3.24
CA GLU A 223 -7.76 -14.14 4.17
C GLU A 223 -6.40 -14.23 3.48
N ASN A 224 -6.35 -14.93 2.33
CA ASN A 224 -5.09 -15.31 1.70
C ASN A 224 -5.12 -15.14 0.19
N THR A 225 -3.95 -14.84 -0.38
CA THR A 225 -3.68 -14.99 -1.81
C THR A 225 -2.52 -15.97 -1.98
N ILE A 226 -2.74 -17.05 -2.73
CA ILE A 226 -1.76 -18.11 -2.99
C ILE A 226 -1.43 -18.11 -4.47
N VAL A 227 -0.14 -17.97 -4.79
CA VAL A 227 0.39 -18.00 -6.17
C VAL A 227 1.30 -19.21 -6.31
N LYS A 228 1.03 -20.05 -7.31
CA LYS A 228 1.87 -21.21 -7.65
C LYS A 228 2.89 -20.83 -8.73
N LYS A 229 4.11 -21.39 -8.60
CA LYS A 229 5.26 -21.10 -9.48
C LYS A 229 5.45 -19.60 -9.65
N GLY A 230 5.48 -18.91 -8.51
CA GLY A 230 5.56 -17.45 -8.44
C GLY A 230 6.99 -16.94 -8.55
N THR A 231 7.14 -15.76 -9.12
CA THR A 231 8.40 -15.01 -9.17
C THR A 231 8.14 -13.57 -8.74
N PHE A 232 8.82 -13.14 -7.70
CA PHE A 232 8.74 -11.80 -7.13
C PHE A 232 10.05 -11.03 -7.34
N THR A 233 9.96 -9.75 -7.68
CA THR A 233 11.10 -8.83 -7.69
C THR A 233 10.68 -7.43 -7.25
N PHE A 234 11.64 -6.65 -6.75
CA PHE A 234 11.48 -5.26 -6.28
C PHE A 234 12.40 -4.31 -7.03
N CYS A 235 12.69 -4.59 -8.29
CA CYS A 235 13.61 -3.80 -9.11
C CYS A 235 12.86 -2.88 -10.06
N LYS A 236 13.50 -1.78 -10.50
CA LYS A 236 13.02 -0.96 -11.61
C LYS A 236 12.67 -1.83 -12.81
N LYS A 237 11.58 -1.50 -13.49
CA LYS A 237 11.23 -2.12 -14.77
C LYS A 237 12.20 -1.66 -15.84
N ARG A 238 13.05 -2.55 -16.30
CA ARG A 238 14.00 -2.34 -17.39
C ARG A 238 13.68 -3.31 -18.53
N GLU A 239 14.15 -3.02 -19.73
CA GLU A 239 13.91 -3.83 -20.92
C GLU A 239 14.45 -5.28 -20.83
N LYS A 240 15.38 -5.56 -19.92
CA LYS A 240 15.95 -6.89 -19.68
C LYS A 240 15.66 -7.37 -18.26
N CYS A 241 15.85 -8.66 -18.00
CA CYS A 241 15.67 -9.33 -16.71
C CYS A 241 15.99 -8.47 -15.50
N PRO A 242 15.19 -8.55 -14.43
CA PRO A 242 15.53 -7.88 -13.17
C PRO A 242 16.89 -8.38 -12.69
N PRO A 243 17.74 -7.51 -12.11
CA PRO A 243 19.05 -7.93 -11.58
C PRO A 243 18.92 -9.00 -10.51
N TRP A 244 17.79 -9.06 -9.79
CA TRP A 244 17.47 -10.16 -8.87
C TRP A 244 15.98 -10.49 -8.88
N GLU A 245 15.66 -11.73 -8.60
CA GLU A 245 14.30 -12.22 -8.41
C GLU A 245 14.25 -13.36 -7.38
N MET A 246 13.14 -13.43 -6.64
CA MET A 246 12.82 -14.55 -5.77
C MET A 246 11.78 -15.41 -6.48
N SER A 247 12.15 -16.62 -6.91
CA SER A 247 11.20 -17.58 -7.48
C SER A 247 10.88 -18.67 -6.45
N ALA A 248 9.60 -19.06 -6.37
CA ALA A 248 9.14 -20.07 -5.43
C ALA A 248 8.10 -21.01 -6.05
N GLU A 249 7.99 -22.22 -5.53
CA GLU A 249 6.94 -23.16 -5.87
C GLU A 249 5.58 -22.62 -5.46
N GLU A 250 5.51 -22.00 -4.27
CA GLU A 250 4.32 -21.37 -3.73
C GLU A 250 4.69 -20.07 -3.02
N ILE A 251 3.93 -19.02 -3.31
CA ILE A 251 3.97 -17.72 -2.62
C ILE A 251 2.60 -17.51 -2.00
N LYS A 252 2.53 -17.39 -0.68
CA LYS A 252 1.30 -17.14 0.07
C LYS A 252 1.35 -15.78 0.73
N HIS A 253 0.46 -14.89 0.36
CA HIS A 253 0.22 -13.63 1.04
C HIS A 253 -0.89 -13.81 2.08
N ASP A 254 -0.57 -13.74 3.35
CA ASP A 254 -1.51 -13.67 4.47
C ASP A 254 -1.93 -12.20 4.65
N LYS A 255 -3.15 -11.87 4.23
CA LYS A 255 -3.67 -10.50 4.21
C LYS A 255 -3.87 -9.94 5.62
N LYS A 256 -4.21 -10.80 6.57
CA LYS A 256 -4.42 -10.41 7.97
C LYS A 256 -3.10 -10.10 8.68
N LYS A 257 -2.10 -10.96 8.49
CA LYS A 257 -0.74 -10.76 9.05
C LYS A 257 0.10 -9.81 8.22
N LYS A 258 -0.34 -9.44 7.01
CA LYS A 258 0.40 -8.63 6.04
C LYS A 258 1.81 -9.19 5.81
N THR A 259 1.91 -10.50 5.61
CA THR A 259 3.18 -11.24 5.47
C THR A 259 3.11 -12.13 4.24
N ILE A 260 4.20 -12.14 3.47
CA ILE A 260 4.37 -12.97 2.29
C ILE A 260 5.30 -14.13 2.65
N TYR A 261 4.78 -15.35 2.54
CA TYR A 261 5.49 -16.61 2.78
C TYR A 261 5.88 -17.27 1.47
N TYR A 262 7.06 -17.83 1.42
CA TYR A 262 7.59 -18.54 0.27
C TYR A 262 7.91 -19.98 0.66
N LYS A 263 7.52 -20.93 -0.20
CA LYS A 263 7.87 -22.33 -0.06
C LYS A 263 8.75 -22.75 -1.24
N ASN A 264 9.86 -23.44 -0.94
CA ASN A 264 10.86 -23.85 -1.94
C ASN A 264 11.32 -22.66 -2.81
N ALA A 265 11.79 -21.61 -2.13
CA ALA A 265 12.22 -20.39 -2.79
C ALA A 265 13.67 -20.46 -3.26
N SER A 266 13.97 -19.79 -4.36
CA SER A 266 15.33 -19.60 -4.86
C SER A 266 15.54 -18.12 -5.20
N LEU A 267 16.58 -17.54 -4.62
CA LEU A 267 17.07 -16.23 -5.04
C LEU A 267 17.89 -16.41 -6.31
N LYS A 268 17.51 -15.69 -7.35
CA LYS A 268 18.26 -15.62 -8.60
C LYS A 268 18.85 -14.23 -8.78
N ILE A 269 20.08 -14.17 -9.25
CA ILE A 269 20.78 -12.96 -9.67
C ILE A 269 21.14 -13.16 -11.14
N TYR A 270 20.61 -12.28 -12.03
CA TYR A 270 20.73 -12.42 -13.48
C TYR A 270 20.43 -13.84 -13.98
N ASP A 271 19.25 -14.38 -13.59
CA ASP A 271 18.75 -15.73 -13.89
C ASP A 271 19.54 -16.90 -13.30
N LYS A 272 20.66 -16.69 -12.59
CA LYS A 272 21.41 -17.75 -11.93
C LYS A 272 20.92 -17.92 -10.48
N LYS A 273 20.56 -19.15 -10.11
CA LYS A 273 20.21 -19.47 -8.72
C LYS A 273 21.46 -19.37 -7.84
N VAL A 274 21.41 -18.47 -6.84
CA VAL A 274 22.53 -18.25 -5.90
C VAL A 274 22.24 -18.76 -4.50
N PHE A 275 20.95 -18.71 -4.07
CA PHE A 275 20.52 -19.23 -2.78
C PHE A 275 19.20 -19.98 -2.91
N TYR A 276 19.03 -20.99 -2.02
CA TYR A 276 17.80 -21.76 -1.88
C TYR A 276 17.30 -21.69 -0.44
N PHE A 277 16.02 -21.42 -0.28
CA PHE A 277 15.32 -21.32 1.00
C PHE A 277 14.14 -22.29 0.99
N PRO A 278 14.13 -23.36 1.82
CA PRO A 278 12.98 -24.25 1.94
C PRO A 278 11.73 -23.51 2.38
N LYS A 279 11.89 -22.55 3.30
CA LYS A 279 10.87 -21.60 3.76
C LYS A 279 11.52 -20.24 3.95
N PHE A 280 10.86 -19.21 3.48
CA PHE A 280 11.25 -17.82 3.64
C PHE A 280 9.99 -16.97 3.81
N PHE A 281 10.10 -15.85 4.49
CA PHE A 281 9.01 -14.88 4.58
C PHE A 281 9.56 -13.46 4.69
N HIS A 282 8.76 -12.51 4.25
CA HIS A 282 9.01 -11.09 4.47
C HIS A 282 7.67 -10.34 4.61
N PRO A 283 7.68 -9.12 5.19
CA PRO A 283 6.48 -8.28 5.25
C PRO A 283 5.98 -7.92 3.85
N ASP A 284 4.68 -7.71 3.75
CA ASP A 284 4.03 -7.09 2.60
C ASP A 284 4.63 -5.69 2.36
N PRO A 285 4.87 -5.27 1.10
CA PRO A 285 5.39 -3.94 0.77
C PRO A 285 4.56 -2.76 1.29
N THR A 286 3.30 -3.00 1.67
CA THR A 286 2.41 -1.97 2.24
C THR A 286 2.58 -1.79 3.75
N VAL A 287 3.40 -2.62 4.39
CA VAL A 287 3.66 -2.54 5.84
C VAL A 287 4.83 -1.62 6.09
N ASP A 288 4.58 -0.52 6.77
CA ASP A 288 5.62 0.45 7.10
C ASP A 288 6.69 -0.15 8.03
N ARG A 289 6.29 -1.02 8.97
CA ARG A 289 7.19 -1.61 9.97
C ARG A 289 6.76 -3.03 10.35
N GLN A 290 7.63 -4.01 10.09
CA GLN A 290 7.44 -5.40 10.54
C GLN A 290 8.77 -6.05 10.85
N SER A 291 8.81 -6.88 11.91
CA SER A 291 9.98 -7.67 12.28
C SER A 291 10.34 -8.68 11.18
N GLY A 292 11.62 -8.79 10.87
CA GLY A 292 12.11 -9.72 9.85
C GLY A 292 13.56 -9.49 9.48
N PHE A 293 14.11 -10.40 8.67
CA PHE A 293 15.46 -10.24 8.11
C PHE A 293 15.48 -9.07 7.13
N LEU A 294 16.48 -8.22 7.26
CA LEU A 294 16.81 -7.22 6.25
C LEU A 294 17.74 -7.84 5.20
N ILE A 295 18.04 -7.09 4.15
CA ILE A 295 18.88 -7.56 3.05
C ILE A 295 20.28 -7.91 3.58
N PRO A 296 20.74 -9.14 3.43
CA PRO A 296 22.10 -9.54 3.80
C PRO A 296 23.14 -8.73 3.02
N LYS A 297 24.23 -8.34 3.69
CA LYS A 297 25.35 -7.63 3.07
C LYS A 297 26.59 -8.51 3.10
N LEU A 298 27.19 -8.74 1.93
CA LEU A 298 28.50 -9.33 1.79
C LEU A 298 29.52 -8.18 1.68
N GLN A 299 30.54 -8.20 2.53
CA GLN A 299 31.60 -7.21 2.53
C GLN A 299 32.94 -7.90 2.49
N ASP A 300 33.83 -7.39 1.66
CA ASP A 300 35.25 -7.78 1.62
C ASP A 300 36.11 -6.60 2.09
N ASN A 301 37.04 -6.87 2.96
CA ASN A 301 37.91 -5.88 3.58
C ASN A 301 39.33 -6.44 3.67
N SER A 302 40.30 -5.64 3.25
CA SER A 302 41.73 -6.01 3.31
C SER A 302 42.23 -6.35 4.73
N THR A 303 41.58 -5.80 5.77
CA THR A 303 41.96 -6.01 7.18
C THR A 303 41.28 -7.22 7.80
N THR A 304 40.00 -7.45 7.50
CA THR A 304 39.17 -8.47 8.16
C THR A 304 38.70 -9.59 7.23
N GLY A 305 39.03 -9.48 5.92
CA GLY A 305 38.60 -10.43 4.90
C GLY A 305 37.13 -10.37 4.59
N LEU A 306 36.63 -11.47 3.99
CA LEU A 306 35.23 -11.63 3.61
C LEU A 306 34.33 -11.80 4.84
N SER A 307 33.22 -11.06 4.89
CA SER A 307 32.24 -11.14 5.96
C SER A 307 30.82 -11.12 5.43
N LEU A 308 29.91 -11.80 6.13
CA LEU A 308 28.47 -11.85 5.87
C LEU A 308 27.73 -11.19 7.04
N ASN A 309 27.05 -10.08 6.78
CA ASN A 309 26.15 -9.43 7.74
C ASN A 309 24.70 -9.85 7.49
N LEU A 310 24.01 -10.34 8.52
CA LEU A 310 22.63 -10.83 8.47
C LEU A 310 21.73 -10.01 9.41
N PRO A 311 21.37 -8.75 9.06
CA PRO A 311 20.60 -7.91 9.96
C PRO A 311 19.16 -8.43 10.12
N TYR A 312 18.68 -8.40 11.37
CA TYR A 312 17.31 -8.74 11.73
C TYR A 312 16.65 -7.56 12.47
N PHE A 313 15.57 -7.05 11.91
CA PHE A 313 14.79 -5.95 12.44
C PHE A 313 13.70 -6.46 13.35
N ILE A 314 13.53 -5.88 14.55
CA ILE A 314 12.55 -6.26 15.56
C ILE A 314 11.71 -5.03 15.92
N VAL A 315 10.43 -5.08 15.62
CA VAL A 315 9.46 -4.08 16.11
C VAL A 315 9.07 -4.45 17.53
N LEU A 316 9.44 -3.62 18.50
CA LEU A 316 9.07 -3.80 19.92
C LEU A 316 7.72 -3.16 20.23
N ALA A 317 7.44 -1.99 19.66
CA ALA A 317 6.17 -1.27 19.76
C ALA A 317 6.05 -0.29 18.57
N GLU A 318 4.93 0.42 18.47
CA GLU A 318 4.71 1.42 17.41
C GLU A 318 5.81 2.50 17.36
N ASN A 319 6.38 2.82 18.52
CA ASN A 319 7.35 3.90 18.67
C ASN A 319 8.78 3.43 18.98
N LYS A 320 9.05 2.11 18.95
CA LYS A 320 10.40 1.58 19.26
C LYS A 320 10.72 0.29 18.54
N ASP A 321 11.98 0.12 18.18
CA ASP A 321 12.53 -1.03 17.49
C ASP A 321 13.99 -1.30 17.84
N ILE A 322 14.45 -2.49 17.46
CA ILE A 322 15.85 -2.91 17.51
C ILE A 322 16.23 -3.51 16.16
N THR A 323 17.42 -3.21 15.67
CA THR A 323 18.07 -3.94 14.58
C THR A 323 19.28 -4.69 15.14
N LEU A 324 19.24 -6.02 15.09
CA LEU A 324 20.39 -6.88 15.42
C LEU A 324 21.13 -7.22 14.12
N SER A 325 22.42 -6.94 14.07
CA SER A 325 23.24 -7.11 12.86
C SER A 325 24.46 -8.00 13.15
N PRO A 326 24.28 -9.33 13.30
CA PRO A 326 25.40 -10.24 13.41
C PRO A 326 26.17 -10.29 12.10
N ARG A 327 27.48 -10.07 12.17
CA ARG A 327 28.41 -10.16 11.06
C ARG A 327 29.40 -11.29 11.31
N PHE A 328 29.34 -12.28 10.45
CA PHE A 328 30.21 -13.46 10.50
C PHE A 328 31.41 -13.23 9.58
N PHE A 329 32.61 -13.44 10.10
CA PHE A 329 33.84 -13.41 9.36
C PHE A 329 34.36 -14.83 9.16
N ALA A 330 35.34 -15.00 8.30
CA ALA A 330 36.13 -16.22 8.28
C ALA A 330 36.85 -16.40 9.63
N GLU A 331 37.28 -17.65 9.95
CA GLU A 331 38.11 -17.97 11.12
C GLU A 331 37.41 -17.72 12.48
N ASP A 332 36.11 -18.11 12.61
CA ASP A 332 35.35 -18.07 13.87
C ASP A 332 35.29 -16.70 14.57
N LYS A 333 35.35 -15.62 13.80
CA LYS A 333 35.21 -14.27 14.26
C LYS A 333 33.78 -13.76 14.07
N LEU A 334 33.23 -13.09 15.09
CA LEU A 334 31.84 -12.59 15.10
C LEU A 334 31.81 -11.15 15.60
N LEU A 335 31.10 -10.28 14.88
CA LEU A 335 30.72 -8.95 15.34
C LEU A 335 29.21 -8.89 15.46
N ILE A 336 28.70 -8.48 16.63
CA ILE A 336 27.29 -8.24 16.84
C ILE A 336 27.09 -6.74 17.05
N GLN A 337 26.33 -6.09 16.17
CA GLN A 337 25.89 -4.71 16.31
C GLN A 337 24.39 -4.66 16.61
N SER A 338 24.00 -3.80 17.54
CA SER A 338 22.60 -3.60 17.95
C SER A 338 22.28 -2.11 17.91
N GLU A 339 21.31 -1.74 17.09
CA GLU A 339 20.77 -0.41 16.99
C GLU A 339 19.37 -0.38 17.60
N PHE A 340 19.18 0.36 18.71
CA PHE A 340 17.88 0.59 19.33
C PHE A 340 17.40 2.02 19.02
N ARG A 341 16.14 2.15 18.61
CA ARG A 341 15.49 3.44 18.37
C ARG A 341 14.17 3.52 19.11
N GLN A 342 13.95 4.66 19.75
CA GLN A 342 12.66 4.95 20.39
C GLN A 342 12.28 6.41 20.14
N LYS A 343 11.10 6.63 19.58
CA LYS A 343 10.52 7.94 19.33
C LYS A 343 9.28 8.14 20.19
N ASN A 344 9.37 9.02 21.17
CA ASN A 344 8.25 9.43 22.00
C ASN A 344 7.71 10.78 21.51
N ARG A 345 6.60 11.24 22.07
CA ARG A 345 6.02 12.54 21.72
C ARG A 345 7.02 13.70 21.91
N ASN A 346 7.85 13.62 22.93
CA ASN A 346 8.73 14.70 23.35
C ASN A 346 10.20 14.27 23.44
N SER A 347 10.57 13.09 23.00
CA SER A 347 11.96 12.64 23.00
C SER A 347 12.23 11.56 21.96
N ASP A 348 13.41 11.65 21.35
CA ASP A 348 13.96 10.66 20.43
C ASP A 348 15.23 10.08 21.05
N HIS A 349 15.31 8.75 21.12
CA HIS A 349 16.44 8.00 21.63
C HIS A 349 17.00 7.08 20.56
N GLU A 350 18.29 7.13 20.36
CA GLU A 350 19.03 6.21 19.49
C GLU A 350 20.23 5.66 20.26
N ILE A 351 20.37 4.35 20.29
CA ILE A 351 21.51 3.66 20.90
C ILE A 351 22.08 2.72 19.84
N ASP A 352 23.35 2.80 19.57
CA ASP A 352 24.08 1.86 18.73
C ASP A 352 25.25 1.30 19.53
N LEU A 353 25.27 0.00 19.69
CA LEU A 353 26.32 -0.72 20.41
C LEU A 353 26.79 -1.91 19.59
N SER A 354 28.07 -2.20 19.68
CA SER A 354 28.62 -3.39 19.06
C SER A 354 29.69 -4.03 19.90
N GLN A 355 29.85 -5.33 19.67
CA GLN A 355 30.89 -6.12 20.27
C GLN A 355 31.46 -7.11 19.25
N TYR A 356 32.77 -7.12 19.13
CA TYR A 356 33.53 -8.06 18.32
C TYR A 356 34.15 -9.12 19.21
N PHE A 357 33.99 -10.37 18.79
CA PHE A 357 34.50 -11.57 19.45
C PHE A 357 35.48 -12.29 18.53
N SER A 358 36.62 -12.67 19.08
CA SER A 358 37.63 -13.44 18.42
C SER A 358 38.31 -14.33 19.46
N SER A 359 38.80 -15.50 19.07
CA SER A 359 39.66 -16.36 19.92
C SER A 359 41.06 -15.77 20.16
N ASP A 360 41.53 -14.96 19.20
CA ASP A 360 42.92 -14.54 19.12
C ASP A 360 43.15 -13.08 19.45
N GLU A 361 42.08 -12.29 19.58
CA GLU A 361 42.13 -10.85 19.83
C GLU A 361 41.29 -10.45 21.04
N SER A 362 41.66 -9.35 21.69
CA SER A 362 40.84 -8.76 22.74
C SER A 362 39.48 -8.31 22.20
N THR A 363 38.44 -8.41 23.01
CA THR A 363 37.10 -7.92 22.69
C THR A 363 37.12 -6.42 22.41
N LYS A 364 36.62 -6.02 21.23
CA LYS A 364 36.51 -4.64 20.80
C LYS A 364 35.04 -4.26 20.60
N GLY A 365 34.72 -2.98 20.71
CA GLY A 365 33.33 -2.54 20.53
C GLY A 365 33.16 -1.04 20.58
N HIS A 366 31.90 -0.60 20.41
CA HIS A 366 31.51 0.80 20.59
C HIS A 366 30.20 0.91 21.36
N LEU A 367 29.97 2.08 21.92
CA LEU A 367 28.71 2.53 22.48
C LEU A 367 28.45 3.95 22.00
N PHE A 368 27.38 4.12 21.22
CA PHE A 368 26.90 5.42 20.80
C PHE A 368 25.50 5.63 21.33
N TYR A 369 25.20 6.85 21.76
CA TYR A 369 23.89 7.25 22.24
C TYR A 369 23.56 8.65 21.78
N ASN A 370 22.36 8.86 21.28
CA ASN A 370 21.80 10.14 20.92
C ASN A 370 20.43 10.33 21.56
N LEU A 371 20.26 11.42 22.31
CA LEU A 371 18.99 11.83 22.90
C LEU A 371 18.67 13.26 22.48
N ASN A 372 17.50 13.45 21.89
CA ASN A 372 16.87 14.75 21.72
C ASN A 372 15.56 14.76 22.49
N LYS A 373 15.39 15.72 23.40
CA LYS A 373 14.19 15.85 24.21
C LYS A 373 13.70 17.28 24.23
N ASN A 374 12.43 17.47 23.86
CA ASN A 374 11.77 18.76 23.83
C ASN A 374 10.55 18.74 24.75
N TYR A 375 10.44 19.74 25.63
CA TYR A 375 9.29 19.89 26.49
C TYR A 375 9.02 21.36 26.81
N LYS A 376 7.84 21.67 27.29
CA LYS A 376 7.41 22.99 27.75
C LYS A 376 7.31 22.99 29.28
N ASN A 377 7.68 24.13 29.91
CA ASN A 377 7.44 24.37 31.33
C ASN A 377 6.80 25.75 31.54
N ASP A 378 6.54 26.11 32.81
CA ASP A 378 5.86 27.37 33.14
C ASP A 378 6.66 28.64 32.81
N ASN A 379 7.99 28.52 32.67
CA ASN A 379 8.91 29.67 32.44
C ASN A 379 9.39 29.75 30.99
N PHE A 380 9.36 28.65 30.24
CA PHE A 380 9.86 28.57 28.86
C PHE A 380 8.89 27.84 27.97
N ASP A 381 8.64 28.40 26.79
CA ASP A 381 7.76 27.84 25.76
C ASP A 381 8.34 26.57 25.14
N GLU A 382 9.65 26.47 25.09
CA GLU A 382 10.38 25.31 24.63
C GLU A 382 11.67 25.11 25.42
N VAL A 383 11.90 23.88 25.84
CA VAL A 383 13.14 23.42 26.48
C VAL A 383 13.66 22.25 25.66
N GLU A 384 14.82 22.40 25.08
CA GLU A 384 15.52 21.34 24.34
C GLU A 384 16.67 20.82 25.19
N LEU A 385 16.74 19.50 25.33
CA LEU A 385 17.89 18.79 25.91
C LEU A 385 18.45 17.84 24.85
N ASN A 386 19.72 18.01 24.54
CA ASN A 386 20.46 17.21 23.56
C ASN A 386 21.63 16.52 24.26
N ILE A 387 21.73 15.21 24.15
CA ILE A 387 22.85 14.42 24.68
C ILE A 387 23.36 13.53 23.57
N LYS A 388 24.66 13.60 23.31
CA LYS A 388 25.35 12.73 22.37
C LYS A 388 26.58 12.14 23.03
N LEU A 389 26.68 10.81 23.00
CA LEU A 389 27.82 10.07 23.52
C LEU A 389 28.36 9.15 22.44
N GLU A 390 29.63 9.21 22.17
CA GLU A 390 30.34 8.36 21.23
C GLU A 390 31.58 7.81 21.89
N GLN A 391 31.63 6.47 22.05
CA GLN A 391 32.77 5.80 22.69
C GLN A 391 33.17 4.55 21.91
N VAL A 392 34.45 4.32 21.80
CA VAL A 392 35.04 3.13 21.20
C VAL A 392 36.09 2.54 22.13
N SER A 393 36.23 1.22 22.12
CA SER A 393 37.25 0.53 22.92
C SER A 393 38.66 0.55 22.29
N ASP A 394 38.76 0.85 20.98
CA ASP A 394 39.99 0.83 20.21
C ASP A 394 39.89 1.89 19.10
N GLU A 395 40.97 2.68 18.93
CA GLU A 395 41.01 3.84 18.02
C GLU A 395 40.87 3.48 16.55
N THR A 396 41.25 2.25 16.18
CA THR A 396 41.17 1.75 14.81
C THR A 396 39.87 1.01 14.52
N TYR A 397 39.06 0.69 15.56
CA TYR A 397 37.92 -0.18 15.51
C TYR A 397 36.92 0.19 14.40
N LEU A 398 36.49 1.44 14.35
CA LEU A 398 35.49 1.91 13.41
C LEU A 398 35.93 1.73 11.94
N LYS A 399 37.20 2.00 11.66
CA LYS A 399 37.80 1.89 10.32
C LYS A 399 38.06 0.43 9.95
N ALA A 400 38.68 -0.31 10.88
CA ALA A 400 39.09 -1.70 10.66
C ALA A 400 37.89 -2.60 10.33
N TYR A 401 36.76 -2.40 11.03
CA TYR A 401 35.57 -3.19 10.83
C TYR A 401 34.53 -2.52 9.94
N LYS A 402 34.81 -1.32 9.35
CA LYS A 402 33.87 -0.56 8.54
C LYS A 402 32.50 -0.44 9.23
N ILE A 403 32.50 0.08 10.46
CA ILE A 403 31.29 0.27 11.25
C ILE A 403 30.48 1.39 10.61
N GLU A 404 29.23 1.09 10.27
CA GLU A 404 28.20 2.04 9.82
C GLU A 404 27.24 2.29 10.98
N SER A 405 27.04 3.55 11.37
CA SER A 405 26.07 3.95 12.40
C SER A 405 25.35 5.23 11.99
N PRO A 406 24.04 5.36 12.25
CA PRO A 406 23.32 6.60 12.00
C PRO A 406 23.71 7.74 12.93
N ILE A 407 24.38 7.44 14.06
CA ILE A 407 24.72 8.40 15.11
C ILE A 407 26.03 9.14 14.79
N ILE A 408 27.03 8.43 14.26
CA ILE A 408 28.36 9.02 13.99
C ILE A 408 28.41 9.72 12.64
N ASN A 409 29.07 10.85 12.60
CA ASN A 409 29.34 11.59 11.36
C ASN A 409 30.70 11.24 10.75
N ASN A 410 31.63 10.72 11.56
CA ASN A 410 33.02 10.51 11.15
C ASN A 410 33.62 9.32 11.93
N THR A 411 34.37 8.48 11.25
CA THR A 411 35.07 7.33 11.86
C THR A 411 36.44 7.69 12.43
N SER A 412 36.91 8.95 12.29
CA SER A 412 38.16 9.43 12.80
C SER A 412 38.03 10.36 14.00
N ASN A 413 36.87 10.99 14.15
CA ASN A 413 36.58 11.91 15.26
C ASN A 413 35.25 11.53 15.90
N LEU A 414 35.27 11.38 17.22
CA LEU A 414 34.09 11.20 18.04
C LEU A 414 33.63 12.54 18.61
N THR A 415 32.32 12.69 18.79
CA THR A 415 31.72 13.90 19.36
C THR A 415 30.84 13.51 20.54
N ASN A 416 31.24 13.97 21.73
CA ASN A 416 30.41 13.88 22.92
C ASN A 416 29.84 15.27 23.23
N SER A 417 28.54 15.40 23.36
CA SER A 417 27.91 16.71 23.60
C SER A 417 26.78 16.63 24.61
N LEU A 418 26.68 17.70 25.41
CA LEU A 418 25.54 17.96 26.29
C LEU A 418 25.09 19.39 26.03
N GLY A 419 23.86 19.54 25.54
CA GLY A 419 23.25 20.82 25.20
C GLY A 419 21.90 21.02 25.90
N ILE A 420 21.68 22.24 26.37
CA ILE A 420 20.37 22.69 26.86
C ILE A 420 20.05 24.05 26.23
N ASN A 421 18.88 24.13 25.60
CA ASN A 421 18.33 25.34 25.01
C ASN A 421 16.98 25.64 25.65
N LEU A 422 16.81 26.87 26.13
CA LEU A 422 15.60 27.36 26.81
C LEU A 422 15.07 28.53 26.00
N PHE A 423 13.87 28.41 25.44
CA PHE A 423 13.23 29.46 24.65
C PHE A 423 11.93 29.90 25.34
N GLY A 424 11.89 31.14 25.75
CA GLY A 424 10.69 31.79 26.26
C GLY A 424 10.35 33.02 25.46
N GLU A 425 9.22 33.61 25.69
CA GLU A 425 8.71 34.77 24.95
C GLU A 425 9.72 35.95 24.91
N LYS A 426 10.42 36.19 26.00
CA LYS A 426 11.38 37.30 26.14
C LYS A 426 12.82 36.91 26.44
N VAL A 427 13.06 35.64 26.73
CA VAL A 427 14.37 35.16 27.16
C VAL A 427 14.71 33.86 26.42
N SER A 428 15.89 33.80 25.83
CA SER A 428 16.48 32.56 25.33
C SER A 428 17.85 32.33 25.93
N ILE A 429 18.10 31.10 26.35
CA ILE A 429 19.35 30.63 26.92
C ILE A 429 19.78 29.38 26.18
N SER A 430 21.01 29.29 25.75
CA SER A 430 21.62 28.11 25.18
C SER A 430 22.94 27.85 25.89
N SER A 431 23.17 26.61 26.30
CA SER A 431 24.45 26.20 26.89
C SER A 431 24.81 24.80 26.34
N ASN A 432 25.99 24.69 25.75
CA ASN A 432 26.48 23.46 25.18
C ASN A 432 27.90 23.17 25.65
N LEU A 433 28.15 21.90 25.92
CA LEU A 433 29.50 21.38 26.15
C LEU A 433 29.78 20.35 25.06
N ASP A 434 30.68 20.68 24.14
CA ASP A 434 31.12 19.76 23.09
C ASP A 434 32.54 19.28 23.42
N ILE A 435 32.76 17.98 23.34
CA ILE A 435 34.04 17.30 23.52
C ILE A 435 34.32 16.51 22.25
N TYR A 436 35.36 16.89 21.55
CA TYR A 436 35.80 16.18 20.35
C TYR A 436 37.00 15.28 20.69
N GLU A 437 36.96 14.05 20.29
CA GLU A 437 38.01 13.06 20.42
C GLU A 437 38.55 12.67 19.05
N ASN A 438 39.81 12.94 18.76
CA ASN A 438 40.47 12.55 17.52
C ASN A 438 41.18 11.20 17.69
N LEU A 439 40.63 10.16 17.07
CA LEU A 439 41.14 8.79 17.16
C LEU A 439 42.51 8.57 16.47
N SER A 440 42.99 9.54 15.70
CA SER A 440 44.28 9.46 15.03
C SER A 440 45.42 10.14 15.82
N LYS A 441 45.10 10.78 16.95
CA LYS A 441 46.05 11.46 17.82
C LYS A 441 46.22 10.70 19.12
N GLN A 442 47.39 10.89 19.74
CA GLN A 442 47.72 10.29 21.04
C GLN A 442 47.85 11.37 22.11
N ASP A 443 47.77 10.95 23.36
CA ASP A 443 47.97 11.78 24.55
C ASP A 443 47.01 12.97 24.67
N SER A 444 47.51 14.09 25.11
CA SER A 444 46.76 15.31 25.39
C SER A 444 46.14 15.97 24.16
N ASP A 445 46.68 15.72 22.98
CA ASP A 445 46.17 16.25 21.70
C ASP A 445 44.94 15.53 21.18
N LYS A 446 44.54 14.46 21.85
CA LYS A 446 43.39 13.63 21.49
C LYS A 446 42.06 14.35 21.72
N TYR A 447 41.95 15.17 22.76
CA TYR A 447 40.71 15.80 23.19
C TYR A 447 40.67 17.29 22.99
N GLU A 448 39.56 17.82 22.50
CA GLU A 448 39.26 19.24 22.40
C GLU A 448 37.91 19.51 23.13
N TYR A 449 37.91 20.46 24.08
CA TYR A 449 36.75 20.82 24.88
C TYR A 449 36.26 22.20 24.45
N VAL A 450 34.96 22.33 24.11
CA VAL A 450 34.36 23.57 23.63
C VAL A 450 33.04 23.86 24.35
N PRO A 451 33.10 24.24 25.66
CA PRO A 451 31.92 24.76 26.31
C PRO A 451 31.55 26.12 25.69
N ASN A 452 30.27 26.29 25.41
CA ASN A 452 29.75 27.55 24.90
C ASN A 452 28.39 27.88 25.53
N PHE A 453 28.07 29.17 25.57
CA PHE A 453 26.78 29.64 26.02
C PHE A 453 26.32 30.83 25.19
N SER A 454 25.00 31.00 25.08
CA SER A 454 24.41 32.23 24.60
C SER A 454 23.17 32.58 25.44
N PHE A 455 22.97 33.85 25.64
CA PHE A 455 21.88 34.44 26.35
C PHE A 455 21.29 35.58 25.54
N SER A 456 19.98 35.64 25.39
CA SER A 456 19.29 36.74 24.76
C SER A 456 18.07 37.13 25.59
N LYS A 457 17.88 38.44 25.82
CA LYS A 457 16.73 38.97 26.55
C LYS A 457 16.17 40.20 25.85
N ILE A 458 14.88 40.14 25.51
CA ILE A 458 14.11 41.28 25.02
C ILE A 458 13.82 42.17 26.21
N LEU A 459 14.39 43.35 26.27
CA LEU A 459 14.23 44.32 27.35
C LEU A 459 12.93 45.13 27.17
N ASN A 460 12.65 45.52 25.94
CA ASN A 460 11.41 46.17 25.53
C ASN A 460 11.24 45.97 24.00
N GLU A 461 10.15 46.50 23.43
CA GLU A 461 9.82 46.36 22.00
C GLU A 461 10.95 46.72 21.03
N ASN A 462 11.89 47.54 21.47
CA ASN A 462 12.95 48.10 20.62
C ASN A 462 14.36 47.69 21.00
N ASN A 463 14.55 46.99 22.14
CA ASN A 463 15.88 46.74 22.65
C ASN A 463 16.04 45.27 23.09
N THR A 464 17.10 44.62 22.61
CA THR A 464 17.47 43.27 22.96
C THR A 464 18.91 43.25 23.48
N PHE A 465 19.11 42.58 24.59
CA PHE A 465 20.43 42.30 25.13
C PHE A 465 20.85 40.87 24.76
N LYS A 466 22.02 40.69 24.19
CA LYS A 466 22.61 39.41 23.83
C LYS A 466 23.99 39.27 24.45
N SER A 467 24.27 38.11 25.01
CA SER A 467 25.59 37.72 25.50
C SER A 467 25.94 36.34 25.00
N LYS A 468 27.09 36.12 24.46
CA LYS A 468 27.61 34.83 24.07
C LYS A 468 29.07 34.69 24.45
N GLY A 469 29.43 33.49 24.82
CA GLY A 469 30.80 33.17 25.15
C GLY A 469 31.12 31.71 24.78
N TYR A 470 32.34 31.45 24.51
CA TYR A 470 32.86 30.11 24.36
C TYR A 470 34.29 30.04 24.94
N TYR A 471 34.61 28.83 25.37
CA TYR A 471 35.93 28.43 25.77
C TYR A 471 36.41 27.35 24.84
N LYS A 472 37.63 27.46 24.35
CA LYS A 472 38.23 26.45 23.51
C LYS A 472 39.61 26.13 24.05
N ASN A 473 39.86 24.86 24.32
CA ASN A 473 41.16 24.36 24.70
C ASN A 473 41.81 23.71 23.48
N TYR A 474 42.83 24.30 22.95
CA TYR A 474 43.70 23.69 21.95
C TYR A 474 44.77 22.91 22.66
N ASN A 475 44.81 21.63 22.46
CA ASN A 475 45.87 20.79 23.01
C ASN A 475 46.92 20.55 21.93
N THR A 476 47.71 21.59 21.68
CA THR A 476 49.03 21.47 21.04
C THR A 476 50.05 21.43 22.14
N ASN A 477 51.32 21.12 21.87
CA ASN A 477 52.42 21.14 22.86
C ASN A 477 52.50 22.40 23.74
N ILE A 478 51.65 23.38 23.50
CA ILE A 478 51.43 24.61 24.28
C ILE A 478 49.91 24.65 24.60
N THR A 479 49.56 24.53 25.87
CA THR A 479 48.15 24.64 26.29
C THR A 479 47.68 26.10 26.12
N GLU A 480 46.94 26.38 25.08
CA GLU A 480 46.35 27.70 24.85
C GLU A 480 44.86 27.66 25.26
N LYS A 481 44.45 28.54 26.18
CA LYS A 481 43.08 28.71 26.63
C LYS A 481 42.57 30.04 26.16
N VAL A 482 41.52 30.03 25.37
CA VAL A 482 40.87 31.22 24.83
C VAL A 482 39.47 31.36 25.36
N LEU A 483 39.16 32.46 26.05
CA LEU A 483 37.78 32.81 26.44
C LEU A 483 37.36 34.05 25.65
N ILE A 484 36.31 33.94 24.87
CA ILE A 484 35.73 35.04 24.11
C ILE A 484 34.29 35.30 24.62
N ASN A 485 34.03 36.51 25.08
CA ASN A 485 32.71 36.99 25.46
C ASN A 485 32.30 38.15 24.56
N ASN A 486 31.13 38.06 23.97
CA ASN A 486 30.55 39.14 23.18
C ASN A 486 29.24 39.59 23.85
N PHE A 487 29.16 40.92 24.09
CA PHE A 487 27.94 41.56 24.55
C PHE A 487 27.38 42.38 23.40
N GLU A 488 26.19 42.05 22.93
CA GLU A 488 25.53 42.67 21.81
C GLU A 488 24.26 43.37 22.31
N PHE A 489 24.09 44.62 21.95
CA PHE A 489 22.85 45.39 22.18
C PHE A 489 22.34 45.86 20.83
N ASP A 490 21.17 45.38 20.43
CA ASP A 490 20.51 45.74 19.18
C ASP A 490 19.19 46.47 19.49
N SER A 491 18.97 47.62 18.89
CA SER A 491 17.66 48.27 18.89
C SER A 491 16.85 47.80 17.67
N SER A 492 15.55 47.63 17.83
CA SER A 492 14.69 47.44 16.67
C SER A 492 14.75 48.63 15.73
N PRO A 493 14.70 48.40 14.39
CA PRO A 493 14.74 49.47 13.42
C PRO A 493 13.55 50.41 13.58
N LYS A 494 13.82 51.71 13.68
CA LYS A 494 12.78 52.78 13.68
C LYS A 494 12.67 53.38 12.30
N PHE A 495 11.49 53.29 11.73
CA PHE A 495 11.16 53.97 10.47
C PHE A 495 10.73 55.41 10.75
N LEU A 496 11.44 56.33 10.20
CA LEU A 496 11.11 57.78 10.28
C LEU A 496 10.23 58.19 9.10
N ASN A 497 9.44 59.23 9.27
CA ASN A 497 8.47 59.70 8.26
C ASN A 497 9.11 60.10 6.92
N ASN A 498 10.40 60.31 6.86
CA ASN A 498 11.20 60.61 5.66
C ASN A 498 11.77 59.39 4.96
N GLY A 499 11.37 58.16 5.33
CA GLY A 499 11.86 56.93 4.76
C GLY A 499 13.25 56.45 5.31
N VAL A 500 13.79 57.19 6.27
CA VAL A 500 15.07 56.81 6.91
C VAL A 500 14.81 55.70 7.97
N VAL A 501 15.61 54.64 7.94
CA VAL A 501 15.59 53.56 8.95
C VAL A 501 16.72 53.86 9.94
N ASN A 502 16.39 54.02 11.22
CA ASN A 502 17.35 54.21 12.27
C ASN A 502 17.47 52.92 13.12
N GLU A 503 18.61 52.27 13.08
CA GLU A 503 18.94 51.08 13.86
C GLU A 503 20.25 51.39 14.65
N LYS A 504 20.26 51.05 15.93
CA LYS A 504 21.44 51.24 16.79
C LYS A 504 21.95 49.88 17.22
N LYS A 505 23.21 49.60 16.92
CA LYS A 505 23.93 48.39 17.37
C LYS A 505 25.16 48.78 18.18
N PHE A 506 25.26 48.17 19.34
CA PHE A 506 26.49 48.30 20.19
C PHE A 506 27.03 46.89 20.39
N LEU A 507 28.29 46.71 20.08
CA LEU A 507 29.03 45.46 20.28
C LEU A 507 30.22 45.77 21.22
N ILE A 508 30.23 45.11 22.38
CA ILE A 508 31.39 45.05 23.25
C ILE A 508 31.95 43.64 23.16
N LYS A 509 33.19 43.52 22.74
CA LYS A 509 33.90 42.24 22.62
C LYS A 509 35.05 42.20 23.58
N ASN A 510 35.09 41.18 24.44
CA ASN A 510 36.23 40.91 25.32
C ASN A 510 36.85 39.57 24.91
N VAL A 511 38.13 39.51 24.71
CA VAL A 511 38.89 38.31 24.37
C VAL A 511 40.02 38.19 25.40
N ASN A 512 40.03 37.12 26.17
CA ASN A 512 41.01 36.76 27.16
C ASN A 512 41.72 35.48 26.79
#